data_6b167a098881d9a79ce3489a7b789b60
#
_entry.id   6b167a098881d9a79ce3489a7b789b60
#
_cell.length_a   1.000
_cell.length_b   1.000
_cell.length_c   1.000
_cell.angle_alpha   90.00
_cell.angle_beta   90.00
_cell.angle_gamma   90.00
#
_symmetry.space_group_name_H-M   'P 1'
#
loop_
_entity.id
_entity.type
_entity.pdbx_description
1 polymer ?
#
loop_
_entity_poly.entity_id
_entity_poly.type
_entity_poly.pdbx_seq_one_letter_code
_entity_poly.pdbx_strand_id
1 'polypeptide(L)'
;LLSNNIIPDLVITFDPHPSRVIRWFGDLQLNEKSIKKDDYFARQDLEIMFNNELKMNSKIIKLFNKFSKKIKIAIGTSSSKKVVKRLMSTQADLYWWNPLLDDPKMNNSVSKKIYKINKLPMINTGGNVGATAWMLADALFNCKKIAMIGMDFAYYLDTPIKSTQYYDRLKKFTKEEDLKLFYTKIYNPNLKKFFYTDHVYAWYKKCMME
;
A
#
# COMPACT_ATOMS: atom_id res chain seq x y z
N LEU A 1 12.50 -2.40 8.95
CA LEU A 1 12.76 -3.75 9.41
C LEU A 1 14.14 -4.22 8.95
N LEU A 2 14.39 -4.44 7.66
CA LEU A 2 15.67 -4.98 7.14
C LEU A 2 16.90 -4.17 7.55
N SER A 3 16.80 -2.85 7.66
CA SER A 3 17.89 -1.98 8.15
C SER A 3 18.29 -2.26 9.60
N ASN A 4 17.39 -2.85 10.38
CA ASN A 4 17.61 -3.26 11.76
C ASN A 4 17.79 -4.80 11.89
N ASN A 5 18.09 -5.49 10.79
CA ASN A 5 18.23 -6.94 10.71
C ASN A 5 16.97 -7.73 11.13
N ILE A 6 15.79 -7.09 11.07
CA ILE A 6 14.52 -7.75 11.32
C ILE A 6 13.97 -8.26 9.99
N ILE A 7 13.90 -9.57 9.84
CA ILE A 7 13.35 -10.22 8.65
C ILE A 7 11.86 -10.47 8.91
N PRO A 8 10.95 -9.94 8.08
CA PRO A 8 9.53 -10.22 8.24
C PRO A 8 9.23 -11.68 7.88
N ASP A 9 8.28 -12.30 8.58
CA ASP A 9 7.79 -13.65 8.27
C ASP A 9 7.06 -13.69 6.93
N LEU A 10 6.32 -12.62 6.62
CA LEU A 10 5.61 -12.43 5.37
C LEU A 10 5.54 -10.95 4.97
N VAL A 11 5.76 -10.68 3.70
CA VAL A 11 5.50 -9.36 3.08
C VAL A 11 4.28 -9.50 2.18
N ILE A 12 3.41 -8.48 2.17
CA ILE A 12 2.21 -8.49 1.34
C ILE A 12 2.25 -7.31 0.36
N THR A 13 1.94 -7.57 -0.89
CA THR A 13 1.84 -6.54 -1.93
C THR A 13 0.82 -6.91 -3.00
N PHE A 14 0.04 -5.94 -3.46
CA PHE A 14 -0.89 -6.12 -4.58
C PHE A 14 -1.29 -4.82 -5.29
N ASP A 15 -0.80 -3.67 -4.81
CA ASP A 15 -1.13 -2.37 -5.40
C ASP A 15 -0.61 -2.30 -6.84
N PRO A 16 -1.46 -1.94 -7.82
CA PRO A 16 -1.10 -1.86 -9.22
C PRO A 16 -0.23 -0.65 -9.58
N HIS A 17 0.01 0.28 -8.64
CA HIS A 17 0.73 1.52 -8.94
C HIS A 17 2.18 1.23 -9.38
N PRO A 18 2.60 1.70 -10.57
CA PRO A 18 3.86 1.29 -11.16
C PRO A 18 5.10 1.90 -10.49
N SER A 19 4.98 3.04 -9.83
CA SER A 19 6.14 3.77 -9.29
C SER A 19 6.23 3.78 -7.75
N ARG A 20 5.10 3.60 -7.04
CA ARG A 20 5.10 3.69 -5.57
C ARG A 20 5.60 2.41 -4.92
N VAL A 21 4.97 1.30 -5.22
CA VAL A 21 5.23 0.01 -4.55
C VAL A 21 6.63 -0.52 -4.83
N ILE A 22 7.14 -0.32 -6.03
CA ILE A 22 8.48 -0.77 -6.43
C ILE A 22 9.59 -0.23 -5.51
N ARG A 23 9.39 0.95 -4.92
CA ARG A 23 10.38 1.59 -4.04
C ARG A 23 10.62 0.83 -2.74
N TRP A 24 9.63 0.08 -2.25
CA TRP A 24 9.80 -0.78 -1.08
C TRP A 24 10.72 -1.98 -1.33
N PHE A 25 10.86 -2.38 -2.59
CA PHE A 25 11.71 -3.48 -3.04
C PHE A 25 13.00 -3.02 -3.73
N GLY A 26 13.13 -1.71 -3.94
CA GLY A 26 14.21 -1.08 -4.68
C GLY A 26 13.96 -1.04 -6.19
N ASP A 27 13.80 0.15 -6.73
CA ASP A 27 13.58 0.38 -8.15
C ASP A 27 14.90 0.47 -8.90
N LEU A 28 15.22 -0.55 -9.71
CA LEU A 28 16.45 -0.61 -10.51
C LEU A 28 16.52 0.46 -11.61
N GLN A 29 15.40 1.10 -11.93
CA GLN A 29 15.29 2.11 -12.99
C GLN A 29 15.06 3.53 -12.44
N LEU A 30 15.11 3.70 -11.12
CA LEU A 30 14.88 5.00 -10.50
C LEU A 30 15.99 5.99 -10.91
N ASN A 31 15.58 7.14 -11.38
CA ASN A 31 16.47 8.25 -11.73
C ASN A 31 15.77 9.59 -11.44
N GLU A 32 16.53 10.69 -11.45
CA GLU A 32 15.99 12.02 -11.15
C GLU A 32 14.80 12.42 -12.02
N LYS A 33 14.84 12.06 -13.32
CA LYS A 33 13.75 12.37 -14.24
C LYS A 33 12.47 11.64 -13.88
N SER A 34 12.56 10.38 -13.44
CA SER A 34 11.40 9.61 -13.01
C SER A 34 10.83 10.10 -11.68
N ILE A 35 11.68 10.55 -10.76
CA ILE A 35 11.27 11.15 -9.49
C ILE A 35 10.49 12.44 -9.74
N LYS A 36 11.04 13.35 -10.54
CA LYS A 36 10.40 14.65 -10.88
C LYS A 36 9.04 14.50 -11.58
N LYS A 37 8.80 13.39 -12.26
CA LYS A 37 7.52 13.10 -12.93
C LYS A 37 6.47 12.44 -12.04
N ASP A 38 6.84 12.02 -10.84
CA ASP A 38 5.93 11.34 -9.94
C ASP A 38 5.16 12.34 -9.09
N ASP A 39 3.89 12.57 -9.43
CA ASP A 39 3.02 13.56 -8.77
C ASP A 39 2.92 13.34 -7.24
N TYR A 40 2.92 12.11 -6.79
CA TYR A 40 2.83 11.79 -5.37
C TYR A 40 4.04 12.33 -4.61
N PHE A 41 5.25 12.10 -5.15
CA PHE A 41 6.46 12.59 -4.51
C PHE A 41 6.64 14.10 -4.67
N ALA A 42 6.25 14.65 -5.81
CA ALA A 42 6.30 16.08 -6.04
C ALA A 42 5.40 16.88 -5.07
N ARG A 43 4.32 16.26 -4.56
CA ARG A 43 3.39 16.90 -3.63
C ARG A 43 3.70 16.71 -2.15
N GLN A 44 4.49 15.72 -1.82
CA GLN A 44 4.74 15.34 -0.42
C GLN A 44 5.80 16.22 0.27
N ASP A 45 6.02 17.43 -0.21
CA ASP A 45 6.93 18.44 0.38
C ASP A 45 8.27 17.84 0.85
N LEU A 46 8.83 17.02 0.02
CA LEU A 46 9.90 16.11 0.35
C LEU A 46 11.23 16.63 -0.18
N GLU A 47 11.47 17.95 -0.15
CA GLU A 47 12.79 18.47 -0.54
C GLU A 47 13.91 17.73 0.18
N ILE A 48 13.75 17.46 1.45
CA ILE A 48 14.71 16.68 2.25
C ILE A 48 14.75 15.20 1.80
N MET A 49 13.61 14.61 1.46
CA MET A 49 13.55 13.22 0.99
C MET A 49 13.93 13.08 -0.49
N PHE A 50 13.66 14.08 -1.32
CA PHE A 50 14.02 14.07 -2.74
C PHE A 50 15.52 13.95 -2.94
N ASN A 51 16.31 14.70 -2.21
CA ASN A 51 17.77 14.66 -2.26
C ASN A 51 18.33 13.31 -1.78
N ASN A 52 17.56 12.57 -1.00
CA ASN A 52 17.96 11.26 -0.47
C ASN A 52 17.33 10.07 -1.20
N GLU A 53 16.32 10.27 -2.07
CA GLU A 53 15.58 9.17 -2.70
C GLU A 53 16.47 8.20 -3.48
N LEU A 54 17.37 8.69 -4.32
CA LEU A 54 18.30 7.83 -5.07
C LEU A 54 19.24 7.06 -4.13
N LYS A 55 19.75 7.73 -3.09
CA LYS A 55 20.61 7.12 -2.07
C LYS A 55 19.82 6.07 -1.25
N MET A 56 18.61 6.41 -0.83
CA MET A 56 17.72 5.50 -0.11
C MET A 56 17.35 4.30 -0.97
N ASN A 57 17.00 4.51 -2.23
CA ASN A 57 16.69 3.44 -3.17
C ASN A 57 17.87 2.47 -3.35
N SER A 58 19.08 2.99 -3.50
CA SER A 58 20.30 2.17 -3.59
C SER A 58 20.52 1.34 -2.32
N LYS A 59 20.27 1.92 -1.14
CA LYS A 59 20.31 1.19 0.14
C LYS A 59 19.25 0.09 0.19
N ILE A 60 18.02 0.39 -0.24
CA ILE A 60 16.92 -0.58 -0.26
C ILE A 60 17.25 -1.74 -1.21
N ILE A 61 17.76 -1.47 -2.42
CA ILE A 61 18.20 -2.50 -3.35
C ILE A 61 19.21 -3.45 -2.70
N LYS A 62 20.24 -2.90 -2.08
CA LYS A 62 21.27 -3.71 -1.41
C LYS A 62 20.70 -4.55 -0.27
N LEU A 63 19.88 -3.95 0.60
CA LEU A 63 19.25 -4.65 1.73
C LEU A 63 18.30 -5.74 1.26
N PHE A 64 17.43 -5.43 0.31
CA PHE A 64 16.47 -6.39 -0.20
C PHE A 64 17.16 -7.56 -0.88
N ASN A 65 18.16 -7.33 -1.72
CA ASN A 65 18.93 -8.39 -2.35
C ASN A 65 19.65 -9.27 -1.32
N LYS A 66 20.26 -8.66 -0.29
CA LYS A 66 20.95 -9.39 0.79
C LYS A 66 20.03 -10.36 1.52
N PHE A 67 18.79 -9.95 1.79
CA PHE A 67 17.85 -10.72 2.60
C PHE A 67 16.80 -11.48 1.79
N SER A 68 16.72 -11.28 0.47
CA SER A 68 15.64 -11.79 -0.37
C SER A 68 15.39 -13.29 -0.22
N LYS A 69 16.43 -14.12 -0.13
CA LYS A 69 16.31 -15.58 0.08
C LYS A 69 15.55 -15.99 1.34
N LYS A 70 15.42 -15.07 2.31
CA LYS A 70 14.72 -15.32 3.58
C LYS A 70 13.34 -14.66 3.63
N ILE A 71 12.94 -13.98 2.55
CA ILE A 71 11.70 -13.20 2.51
C ILE A 71 10.64 -13.97 1.73
N LYS A 72 9.50 -14.17 2.36
CA LYS A 72 8.27 -14.68 1.74
C LYS A 72 7.37 -13.52 1.36
N ILE A 73 6.82 -13.55 0.15
CA ILE A 73 5.98 -12.44 -0.35
C ILE A 73 4.66 -12.98 -0.87
N ALA A 74 3.56 -12.61 -0.21
CA ALA A 74 2.22 -12.79 -0.73
C ALA A 74 1.95 -11.69 -1.77
N ILE A 75 1.99 -12.05 -3.04
CA ILE A 75 1.86 -11.11 -4.15
C ILE A 75 0.52 -11.27 -4.86
N GLY A 76 -0.28 -10.19 -4.89
CA GLY A 76 -1.54 -10.17 -5.63
C GLY A 76 -1.33 -10.05 -7.14
N THR A 77 -2.16 -10.72 -7.93
CA THR A 77 -2.12 -10.69 -9.40
C THR A 77 -2.39 -9.30 -9.99
N SER A 78 -2.89 -8.36 -9.19
CA SER A 78 -3.04 -6.94 -9.55
C SER A 78 -1.73 -6.14 -9.48
N SER A 79 -0.66 -6.70 -8.89
CA SER A 79 0.62 -6.01 -8.79
C SER A 79 1.17 -5.55 -10.13
N SER A 80 1.81 -4.37 -10.16
CA SER A 80 2.35 -3.82 -11.41
C SER A 80 3.45 -4.72 -11.99
N LYS A 81 3.54 -4.76 -13.32
CA LYS A 81 4.58 -5.51 -14.04
C LYS A 81 6.00 -5.17 -13.56
N LYS A 82 6.22 -3.93 -13.14
CA LYS A 82 7.52 -3.46 -12.64
C LYS A 82 7.88 -4.12 -11.30
N VAL A 83 6.90 -4.19 -10.38
CA VAL A 83 7.05 -4.90 -9.10
C VAL A 83 7.29 -6.39 -9.34
N VAL A 84 6.48 -7.02 -10.17
CA VAL A 84 6.62 -8.44 -10.51
C VAL A 84 8.02 -8.74 -11.05
N LYS A 85 8.48 -7.99 -12.07
CA LYS A 85 9.82 -8.18 -12.65
C LYS A 85 10.92 -8.01 -11.59
N ARG A 86 10.78 -7.02 -10.71
CA ARG A 86 11.76 -6.78 -9.63
C ARG A 86 11.82 -7.96 -8.67
N LEU A 87 10.68 -8.46 -8.22
CA LEU A 87 10.62 -9.57 -7.28
C LEU A 87 11.12 -10.88 -7.91
N MET A 88 10.74 -11.17 -9.15
CA MET A 88 11.22 -12.32 -9.89
C MET A 88 12.74 -12.30 -10.17
N SER A 89 13.37 -11.11 -10.16
CA SER A 89 14.82 -10.98 -10.28
C SER A 89 15.58 -11.23 -8.96
N THR A 90 14.88 -11.62 -7.90
CA THR A 90 15.44 -11.91 -6.57
C THR A 90 15.23 -13.36 -6.19
N GLN A 91 15.75 -13.76 -5.03
CA GLN A 91 15.57 -15.09 -4.47
C GLN A 91 14.41 -15.18 -3.47
N ALA A 92 13.50 -14.20 -3.45
CA ALA A 92 12.35 -14.22 -2.55
C ALA A 92 11.32 -15.26 -2.98
N ASP A 93 10.71 -15.93 -2.01
CA ASP A 93 9.63 -16.87 -2.25
C ASP A 93 8.34 -16.13 -2.54
N LEU A 94 7.73 -16.34 -3.71
CA LEU A 94 6.52 -15.64 -4.15
C LEU A 94 5.29 -16.55 -4.02
N TYR A 95 4.31 -16.12 -3.23
CA TYR A 95 3.02 -16.78 -3.05
C TYR A 95 1.94 -15.94 -3.73
N TRP A 96 1.41 -16.42 -4.84
CA TRP A 96 0.46 -15.70 -5.68
C TRP A 96 -0.97 -15.88 -5.18
N TRP A 97 -1.75 -14.80 -5.26
CA TRP A 97 -3.16 -14.77 -4.93
C TRP A 97 -3.93 -13.75 -5.77
N ASN A 98 -5.26 -13.90 -5.84
CA ASN A 98 -6.14 -12.97 -6.54
C ASN A 98 -6.84 -12.04 -5.53
N PRO A 99 -6.90 -10.71 -5.77
CA PRO A 99 -7.84 -9.89 -5.02
C PRO A 99 -9.28 -10.26 -5.37
N LEU A 100 -10.13 -10.35 -4.35
CA LEU A 100 -11.56 -10.54 -4.51
C LEU A 100 -12.16 -9.21 -4.99
N LEU A 101 -12.73 -9.19 -6.18
CA LEU A 101 -13.24 -7.97 -6.84
C LEU A 101 -14.76 -7.82 -6.71
N ASP A 102 -15.46 -8.93 -6.61
CA ASP A 102 -16.93 -9.01 -6.54
C ASP A 102 -17.35 -10.33 -5.88
N ASP A 103 -18.65 -10.51 -5.63
CA ASP A 103 -19.18 -11.77 -5.10
C ASP A 103 -19.04 -12.90 -6.13
N PRO A 104 -18.23 -13.95 -5.84
CA PRO A 104 -18.04 -15.08 -6.74
C PRO A 104 -19.31 -15.89 -7.03
N LYS A 105 -20.38 -15.71 -6.23
CA LYS A 105 -21.67 -16.38 -6.44
C LYS A 105 -22.48 -15.74 -7.57
N MET A 106 -22.19 -14.49 -7.92
CA MET A 106 -22.88 -13.82 -9.02
C MET A 106 -22.56 -14.47 -10.38
N ASN A 107 -23.56 -14.51 -11.26
CA ASN A 107 -23.43 -15.17 -12.57
C ASN A 107 -22.29 -14.58 -13.43
N ASN A 108 -22.11 -13.26 -13.40
CA ASN A 108 -21.10 -12.55 -14.20
C ASN A 108 -19.83 -12.18 -13.42
N SER A 109 -19.59 -12.78 -12.25
CA SER A 109 -18.46 -12.47 -11.38
C SER A 109 -17.12 -12.49 -12.13
N VAL A 110 -16.37 -11.39 -12.01
CA VAL A 110 -15.01 -11.24 -12.53
C VAL A 110 -14.06 -12.12 -11.71
N SER A 111 -14.22 -12.14 -10.39
CA SER A 111 -13.47 -13.00 -9.47
C SER A 111 -13.58 -14.46 -9.88
N LYS A 112 -14.78 -14.95 -10.12
CA LYS A 112 -15.02 -16.31 -10.59
C LYS A 112 -14.33 -16.61 -11.93
N LYS A 113 -14.34 -15.66 -12.87
CA LYS A 113 -13.66 -15.80 -14.17
C LYS A 113 -12.15 -15.90 -13.99
N ILE A 114 -11.56 -15.03 -13.18
CA ILE A 114 -10.11 -15.05 -12.88
C ILE A 114 -9.71 -16.36 -12.23
N TYR A 115 -10.48 -16.81 -11.22
CA TYR A 115 -10.22 -18.10 -10.57
C TYR A 115 -10.26 -19.29 -11.54
N LYS A 116 -11.18 -19.28 -12.50
CA LYS A 116 -11.25 -20.35 -13.53
C LYS A 116 -9.96 -20.41 -14.37
N ILE A 117 -9.31 -19.28 -14.60
CA ILE A 117 -8.09 -19.17 -15.42
C ILE A 117 -6.86 -19.68 -14.66
N ASN A 118 -6.64 -19.20 -13.44
CA ASN A 118 -5.35 -19.41 -12.74
C ASN A 118 -5.43 -20.26 -11.48
N LYS A 119 -6.63 -20.56 -10.96
CA LYS A 119 -6.89 -21.37 -9.75
C LYS A 119 -6.21 -20.85 -8.47
N LEU A 120 -5.78 -19.59 -8.46
CA LEU A 120 -5.14 -19.01 -7.28
C LEU A 120 -6.20 -18.66 -6.20
N PRO A 121 -5.82 -18.73 -4.92
CA PRO A 121 -6.71 -18.34 -3.83
C PRO A 121 -7.14 -16.88 -3.98
N MET A 122 -8.34 -16.57 -3.51
CA MET A 122 -8.91 -15.22 -3.54
C MET A 122 -8.99 -14.66 -2.13
N ILE A 123 -8.56 -13.41 -1.97
CA ILE A 123 -8.51 -12.74 -0.67
C ILE A 123 -9.28 -11.43 -0.77
N ASN A 124 -10.17 -11.19 0.19
CA ASN A 124 -10.78 -9.88 0.37
C ASN A 124 -9.71 -8.89 0.87
N THR A 125 -9.54 -7.80 0.15
CA THR A 125 -8.47 -6.85 0.45
C THR A 125 -8.87 -5.76 1.43
N GLY A 126 -10.16 -5.61 1.75
CA GLY A 126 -10.64 -4.47 2.53
C GLY A 126 -10.24 -3.10 1.92
N GLY A 127 -9.85 -3.10 0.63
CA GLY A 127 -9.47 -1.91 -0.13
C GLY A 127 -8.04 -1.40 0.06
N ASN A 128 -7.25 -2.00 0.95
CA ASN A 128 -5.85 -1.59 1.18
C ASN A 128 -4.97 -2.74 1.68
N VAL A 129 -3.64 -2.58 1.53
CA VAL A 129 -2.65 -3.62 1.87
C VAL A 129 -2.66 -3.96 3.37
N GLY A 130 -2.88 -2.96 4.23
CA GLY A 130 -2.91 -3.18 5.68
C GLY A 130 -4.11 -4.03 6.11
N ALA A 131 -5.30 -3.76 5.56
CA ALA A 131 -6.48 -4.59 5.79
C ALA A 131 -6.26 -6.03 5.30
N THR A 132 -5.63 -6.19 4.12
CA THR A 132 -5.25 -7.52 3.61
C THR A 132 -4.30 -8.24 4.56
N ALA A 133 -3.32 -7.53 5.13
CA ALA A 133 -2.37 -8.11 6.09
C ALA A 133 -3.09 -8.60 7.36
N TRP A 134 -4.03 -7.80 7.86
CA TRP A 134 -4.87 -8.18 8.99
C TRP A 134 -5.73 -9.42 8.66
N MET A 135 -6.41 -9.42 7.51
CA MET A 135 -7.21 -10.56 7.04
C MET A 135 -6.39 -11.85 6.94
N LEU A 136 -5.16 -11.77 6.40
CA LEU A 136 -4.28 -12.93 6.32
C LEU A 136 -3.84 -13.41 7.70
N ALA A 137 -3.51 -12.49 8.61
CA ALA A 137 -3.12 -12.84 9.97
C ALA A 137 -4.25 -13.55 10.72
N ASP A 138 -5.48 -13.09 10.57
CA ASP A 138 -6.65 -13.69 11.19
C ASP A 138 -7.07 -14.99 10.50
N ALA A 139 -7.49 -14.89 9.24
CA ALA A 139 -8.15 -15.99 8.55
C ALA A 139 -7.22 -17.11 8.07
N LEU A 140 -5.97 -16.79 7.69
CA LEU A 140 -5.02 -17.77 7.16
C LEU A 140 -4.06 -18.30 8.24
N PHE A 141 -3.54 -17.41 9.08
CA PHE A 141 -2.57 -17.79 10.11
C PHE A 141 -3.20 -18.02 11.48
N ASN A 142 -4.51 -17.78 11.61
CA ASN A 142 -5.26 -17.98 12.86
C ASN A 142 -4.60 -17.29 14.07
N CYS A 143 -4.13 -16.06 13.87
CA CYS A 143 -3.48 -15.29 14.90
C CYS A 143 -4.50 -14.87 15.97
N LYS A 144 -4.32 -15.35 17.19
CA LYS A 144 -5.22 -15.00 18.31
C LYS A 144 -5.14 -13.55 18.77
N LYS A 145 -4.04 -12.87 18.48
CA LYS A 145 -3.80 -11.46 18.81
C LYS A 145 -3.06 -10.80 17.66
N ILE A 146 -3.57 -9.67 17.19
CA ILE A 146 -2.98 -8.90 16.09
C ILE A 146 -2.74 -7.48 16.58
N ALA A 147 -1.49 -7.01 16.52
CA ALA A 147 -1.14 -5.62 16.76
C ALA A 147 -0.91 -4.91 15.42
N MET A 148 -1.60 -3.80 15.20
CA MET A 148 -1.49 -2.99 13.98
C MET A 148 -0.64 -1.75 14.26
N ILE A 149 0.34 -1.49 13.40
CA ILE A 149 1.23 -0.33 13.48
C ILE A 149 1.30 0.33 12.11
N GLY A 150 1.23 1.67 12.07
CA GLY A 150 1.34 2.44 10.84
C GLY A 150 0.09 2.41 9.96
N MET A 151 -1.09 2.20 10.56
CA MET A 151 -2.39 2.24 9.88
C MET A 151 -3.24 3.37 10.46
N ASP A 152 -2.85 4.59 10.18
CA ASP A 152 -3.39 5.77 10.84
C ASP A 152 -4.77 6.18 10.29
N PHE A 153 -5.01 6.05 8.98
CA PHE A 153 -6.22 6.48 8.28
C PHE A 153 -6.62 7.93 8.57
N ALA A 154 -5.65 8.75 8.89
CA ALA A 154 -5.84 10.13 9.28
C ALA A 154 -4.58 10.96 9.04
N TYR A 155 -4.75 12.28 9.10
CA TYR A 155 -3.67 13.27 8.97
C TYR A 155 -3.66 14.15 10.21
N TYR A 156 -2.49 14.69 10.56
CA TYR A 156 -2.40 15.75 11.58
C TYR A 156 -3.15 16.99 11.10
N LEU A 157 -3.69 17.80 12.04
CA LEU A 157 -4.47 18.99 11.71
C LEU A 157 -3.66 20.06 10.96
N ASP A 158 -2.36 20.10 11.14
CA ASP A 158 -1.40 20.99 10.49
C ASP A 158 -0.91 20.49 9.13
N THR A 159 -1.24 19.24 8.74
CA THR A 159 -0.90 18.73 7.42
C THR A 159 -1.66 19.52 6.33
N PRO A 160 -0.97 20.15 5.38
CA PRO A 160 -1.66 20.85 4.30
C PRO A 160 -2.52 19.90 3.47
N ILE A 161 -3.75 20.28 3.11
CA ILE A 161 -4.66 19.45 2.30
C ILE A 161 -4.00 19.01 1.00
N LYS A 162 -3.21 19.88 0.36
CA LYS A 162 -2.43 19.56 -0.86
C LYS A 162 -1.45 18.41 -0.68
N SER A 163 -1.01 18.14 0.56
CA SER A 163 -0.07 17.06 0.88
C SER A 163 -0.76 15.73 1.22
N THR A 164 -2.09 15.70 1.23
CA THR A 164 -2.84 14.46 1.48
C THR A 164 -2.82 13.51 0.29
N GLN A 165 -2.97 12.23 0.55
CA GLN A 165 -2.82 11.19 -0.46
C GLN A 165 -3.79 11.31 -1.65
N TYR A 166 -5.01 11.74 -1.39
CA TYR A 166 -6.08 11.76 -2.41
C TYR A 166 -6.35 13.15 -2.99
N TYR A 167 -5.55 14.16 -2.64
CA TYR A 167 -5.72 15.55 -3.12
C TYR A 167 -5.92 15.64 -4.64
N ASP A 168 -5.03 15.06 -5.45
CA ASP A 168 -5.12 15.16 -6.91
C ASP A 168 -6.35 14.45 -7.50
N ARG A 169 -6.82 13.40 -6.84
CA ARG A 169 -8.07 12.75 -7.23
C ARG A 169 -9.26 13.66 -6.96
N LEU A 170 -9.31 14.22 -5.75
CA LEU A 170 -10.39 15.11 -5.35
C LEU A 170 -10.45 16.37 -6.23
N LYS A 171 -9.29 16.96 -6.54
CA LYS A 171 -9.18 18.13 -7.41
C LYS A 171 -9.71 17.89 -8.84
N LYS A 172 -9.80 16.64 -9.30
CA LYS A 172 -10.40 16.30 -10.60
C LYS A 172 -11.93 16.36 -10.60
N PHE A 173 -12.55 16.28 -9.44
CA PHE A 173 -14.00 16.15 -9.29
C PHE A 173 -14.63 17.36 -8.60
N THR A 174 -13.82 18.23 -8.01
CA THR A 174 -14.33 19.40 -7.27
C THR A 174 -13.41 20.59 -7.42
N LYS A 175 -13.93 21.78 -7.12
CA LYS A 175 -13.15 23.02 -7.05
C LYS A 175 -12.26 23.01 -5.82
N GLU A 176 -11.16 23.76 -5.87
CA GLU A 176 -10.18 23.83 -4.78
C GLU A 176 -10.78 24.36 -3.47
N GLU A 177 -11.71 25.32 -3.55
CA GLU A 177 -12.46 25.89 -2.42
C GLU A 177 -13.31 24.88 -1.66
N ASP A 178 -13.83 23.86 -2.38
CA ASP A 178 -14.70 22.82 -1.83
C ASP A 178 -13.94 21.59 -1.30
N LEU A 179 -12.64 21.53 -1.51
CA LEU A 179 -11.83 20.36 -1.08
C LEU A 179 -11.94 20.09 0.41
N LYS A 180 -12.10 21.13 1.23
CA LYS A 180 -12.25 20.99 2.69
C LYS A 180 -13.46 20.15 3.09
N LEU A 181 -14.50 20.10 2.26
CA LEU A 181 -15.72 19.35 2.53
C LEU A 181 -15.50 17.83 2.54
N PHE A 182 -14.40 17.35 1.93
CA PHE A 182 -14.05 15.94 1.89
C PHE A 182 -13.24 15.47 3.10
N TYR A 183 -12.98 16.37 4.04
CA TYR A 183 -12.20 16.04 5.24
C TYR A 183 -13.04 16.26 6.50
N THR A 184 -13.07 15.22 7.33
CA THR A 184 -13.81 15.22 8.59
C THR A 184 -12.83 15.25 9.75
N LYS A 185 -13.07 16.14 10.71
CA LYS A 185 -12.29 16.19 11.95
C LYS A 185 -12.73 15.06 12.87
N ILE A 186 -11.77 14.28 13.34
CA ILE A 186 -11.98 13.13 14.24
C ILE A 186 -11.13 13.29 15.51
N TYR A 187 -11.65 12.82 16.63
CA TYR A 187 -10.93 12.80 17.88
C TYR A 187 -10.38 11.38 18.16
N ASN A 188 -9.10 11.29 18.50
CA ASN A 188 -8.49 10.04 18.93
C ASN A 188 -8.37 10.04 20.45
N PRO A 189 -9.13 9.20 21.17
CA PRO A 189 -9.16 9.20 22.65
C PRO A 189 -7.84 8.70 23.26
N ASN A 190 -7.13 7.80 22.60
CA ASN A 190 -5.87 7.28 23.10
C ASN A 190 -4.75 8.33 23.06
N LEU A 191 -4.70 9.14 22.02
CA LEU A 191 -3.73 10.21 21.85
C LEU A 191 -4.23 11.55 22.42
N LYS A 192 -5.52 11.64 22.82
CA LYS A 192 -6.19 12.86 23.28
C LYS A 192 -6.00 14.04 22.33
N LYS A 193 -6.03 13.79 21.03
CA LYS A 193 -5.80 14.76 19.97
C LYS A 193 -6.81 14.64 18.86
N PHE A 194 -7.02 15.76 18.16
CA PHE A 194 -7.80 15.79 16.94
C PHE A 194 -6.91 15.57 15.71
N PHE A 195 -7.47 14.89 14.74
CA PHE A 195 -6.93 14.63 13.42
C PHE A 195 -7.99 14.95 12.39
N TYR A 196 -7.68 14.92 11.12
CA TYR A 196 -8.69 14.84 10.09
C TYR A 196 -8.47 13.62 9.20
N THR A 197 -9.58 13.08 8.66
CA THR A 197 -9.58 11.96 7.73
C THR A 197 -10.32 12.38 6.46
N ASP A 198 -9.90 11.83 5.33
CA ASP A 198 -10.69 11.92 4.11
C ASP A 198 -11.68 10.75 4.01
N HIS A 199 -12.65 10.85 3.10
CA HIS A 199 -13.68 9.83 2.94
C HIS A 199 -13.14 8.47 2.47
N VAL A 200 -11.98 8.42 1.80
CA VAL A 200 -11.34 7.17 1.38
C VAL A 200 -10.74 6.45 2.59
N TYR A 201 -10.02 7.18 3.44
CA TYR A 201 -9.49 6.63 4.68
C TYR A 201 -10.59 6.24 5.67
N ALA A 202 -11.66 7.03 5.75
CA ALA A 202 -12.81 6.69 6.56
C ALA A 202 -13.46 5.39 6.09
N TRP A 203 -13.57 5.19 4.77
CA TRP A 203 -14.08 3.95 4.18
C TRP A 203 -13.15 2.76 4.44
N TYR A 204 -11.84 2.90 4.30
CA TYR A 204 -10.88 1.85 4.63
C TYR A 204 -10.98 1.41 6.09
N LYS A 205 -11.08 2.38 7.01
CA LYS A 205 -11.30 2.10 8.42
C LYS A 205 -12.59 1.30 8.65
N LYS A 206 -13.67 1.70 8.02
CA LYS A 206 -14.96 1.00 8.09
C LYS A 206 -14.84 -0.45 7.62
N CYS A 207 -14.25 -0.68 6.45
CA CYS A 207 -14.04 -2.03 5.91
C CYS A 207 -13.18 -2.95 6.79
N MET A 208 -12.37 -2.39 7.68
CA MET A 208 -11.59 -3.17 8.64
C MET A 208 -12.37 -3.52 9.90
N MET A 209 -13.39 -2.73 10.25
CA MET A 209 -14.16 -2.90 11.50
C MET A 209 -15.41 -3.78 11.32
N GLU A 210 -15.85 -3.97 10.08
CA GLU A 210 -16.95 -4.86 9.68
C GLU A 210 -16.42 -6.26 9.33
#